data_ec7a336edfb078360ac5b55d9de2966d
#
_entry.id   ec7a336edfb078360ac5b55d9de2966d
#
_cell.length_a   1.000
_cell.length_b   1.000
_cell.length_c   1.000
_cell.angle_alpha   90.00
_cell.angle_beta   90.00
_cell.angle_gamma   90.00
#
_symmetry.space_group_name_H-M   'P 1'
#
loop_
_entity.id
_entity.type
_entity.pdbx_description
1 polymer ?
#
loop_
_entity_poly.entity_id
_entity_poly.type
_entity_poly.pdbx_seq_one_letter_code
_entity_poly.pdbx_strand_id
1 'polypeptide(L)'
;YYIRQNEKPERRAELRLVVNAGSVLEEEDQRGLAHFLEHMAFNGTARFKKQEIINFMELAGMPFGSHLNAYTSFDETVYMLTVPTDRDSLLEKGFQILADWASQISLEDEEIDKERGVIREEWRLGRGAEMRIQEKEFQVIFWGSLYAERHPIGQIAVIDTFHYDTLRKFYHDWYRPDLMAVIAVGDFDENRVKNLIEQNFIGLKSPADAPPRPIPPVPDHTETLFSIQTDPELTRNQVDLLIKLPRTEQKYIRDYRQSIVENLYNSMLNERLEELTKTAEPPFLGAASQKGRLVRSKDCYSIGAVVKDNGIEEGFTAILTELKRVREFGFTETELKRAKSTALRNMEQIYRERDKIYSRSFASEYIRNFLDNEPIPGIELEYEFYKKYVPEIALPEVNV
;
A
#
# COMPACT_ATOMS: atom_id res chain seq x y z
N TYR A 1 -13.33 6.86 -12.53
CA TYR A 1 -12.01 7.35 -12.91
C TYR A 1 -11.65 8.64 -12.17
N TYR A 2 -10.33 8.92 -12.09
CA TYR A 2 -9.76 10.15 -11.55
C TYR A 2 -8.88 10.80 -12.61
N ILE A 3 -9.05 12.10 -12.83
CA ILE A 3 -8.23 12.89 -13.75
C ILE A 3 -7.77 14.14 -13.03
N ARG A 4 -6.47 14.44 -13.12
CA ARG A 4 -5.88 15.65 -12.57
C ARG A 4 -4.76 16.15 -13.47
N GLN A 5 -4.84 17.40 -13.88
CA GLN A 5 -3.69 18.07 -14.47
C GLN A 5 -2.66 18.42 -13.40
N ASN A 6 -1.39 18.10 -13.65
CA ASN A 6 -0.26 18.44 -12.80
C ASN A 6 1.04 18.49 -13.61
N GLU A 7 1.74 19.61 -13.55
CA GLU A 7 2.93 19.87 -14.38
C GLU A 7 4.23 19.23 -13.87
N LYS A 8 4.19 18.45 -12.79
CA LYS A 8 5.38 17.83 -12.20
C LYS A 8 5.30 16.30 -12.18
N PRO A 9 6.22 15.63 -12.88
CA PRO A 9 7.21 16.17 -13.82
C PRO A 9 6.57 16.65 -15.13
N GLU A 10 7.18 17.64 -15.77
CA GLU A 10 6.73 18.18 -17.04
C GLU A 10 6.70 17.09 -18.13
N ARG A 11 5.73 17.18 -19.03
CA ARG A 11 5.56 16.27 -20.17
C ARG A 11 5.47 14.80 -19.79
N ARG A 12 4.88 14.49 -18.64
CA ARG A 12 4.66 13.13 -18.14
C ARG A 12 3.25 12.97 -17.60
N ALA A 13 2.72 11.78 -17.77
CA ALA A 13 1.48 11.35 -17.15
C ALA A 13 1.71 10.06 -16.35
N GLU A 14 1.19 10.02 -15.15
CA GLU A 14 1.06 8.86 -14.30
C GLU A 14 -0.31 8.23 -14.56
N LEU A 15 -0.33 7.06 -15.17
CA LEU A 15 -1.53 6.29 -15.46
C LEU A 15 -1.57 5.08 -14.55
N ARG A 16 -2.73 4.79 -13.95
CA ARG A 16 -2.94 3.63 -13.08
C ARG A 16 -4.21 2.91 -13.47
N LEU A 17 -4.15 1.58 -13.49
CA LEU A 17 -5.32 0.73 -13.36
C LEU A 17 -5.27 0.12 -11.96
N VAL A 18 -6.26 0.43 -11.14
CA VAL A 18 -6.40 -0.11 -9.79
C VAL A 18 -7.48 -1.15 -9.81
N VAL A 19 -7.15 -2.36 -9.42
CA VAL A 19 -8.09 -3.47 -9.30
C VAL A 19 -8.24 -3.80 -7.81
N ASN A 20 -9.45 -3.63 -7.28
CA ASN A 20 -9.78 -3.94 -5.88
C ASN A 20 -9.92 -5.46 -5.68
N ALA A 21 -8.90 -6.20 -6.12
CA ALA A 21 -8.78 -7.64 -6.00
C ALA A 21 -7.30 -8.01 -5.81
N GLY A 22 -7.03 -8.86 -4.85
CA GLY A 22 -5.71 -9.36 -4.52
C GLY A 22 -5.79 -10.77 -3.97
N SER A 23 -4.72 -11.24 -3.36
CA SER A 23 -4.58 -12.65 -2.96
C SER A 23 -5.60 -13.14 -1.93
N VAL A 24 -6.18 -12.25 -1.13
CA VAL A 24 -7.20 -12.64 -0.13
C VAL A 24 -8.50 -13.18 -0.74
N LEU A 25 -8.72 -12.92 -2.03
CA LEU A 25 -9.89 -13.40 -2.78
C LEU A 25 -9.68 -14.76 -3.43
N GLU A 26 -8.50 -15.32 -3.33
CA GLU A 26 -8.15 -16.62 -3.91
C GLU A 26 -8.84 -17.77 -3.17
N GLU A 27 -9.33 -18.76 -3.92
CA GLU A 27 -9.74 -20.07 -3.42
C GLU A 27 -8.49 -20.93 -3.11
N GLU A 28 -8.66 -22.13 -2.53
CA GLU A 28 -7.51 -22.95 -2.14
C GLU A 28 -6.64 -23.39 -3.33
N ASP A 29 -7.24 -23.67 -4.46
CA ASP A 29 -6.56 -24.03 -5.72
C ASP A 29 -6.09 -22.82 -6.53
N GLN A 30 -6.28 -21.59 -5.99
CA GLN A 30 -5.89 -20.32 -6.61
C GLN A 30 -4.74 -19.61 -5.89
N ARG A 31 -4.16 -20.21 -4.85
CA ARG A 31 -3.16 -19.52 -3.99
C ARG A 31 -1.92 -19.11 -4.76
N GLY A 32 -1.82 -17.81 -5.06
CA GLY A 32 -0.78 -17.16 -5.87
C GLY A 32 -1.25 -16.70 -7.24
N LEU A 33 -2.52 -16.94 -7.63
CA LEU A 33 -3.00 -16.60 -8.95
C LEU A 33 -3.29 -15.11 -9.14
N ALA A 34 -3.53 -14.36 -8.09
CA ALA A 34 -3.62 -12.89 -8.18
C ALA A 34 -2.31 -12.28 -8.68
N HIS A 35 -1.18 -12.71 -8.10
CA HIS A 35 0.16 -12.31 -8.52
C HIS A 35 0.54 -12.91 -9.87
N PHE A 36 0.21 -14.16 -10.10
CA PHE A 36 0.43 -14.80 -11.41
C PHE A 36 -0.27 -14.03 -12.54
N LEU A 37 -1.50 -13.59 -12.30
CA LEU A 37 -2.28 -12.80 -13.27
C LEU A 37 -1.64 -11.44 -13.54
N GLU A 38 -1.03 -10.82 -12.52
CA GLU A 38 -0.24 -9.60 -12.69
C GLU A 38 0.88 -9.82 -13.71
N HIS A 39 1.65 -10.89 -13.60
CA HIS A 39 2.70 -11.24 -14.56
C HIS A 39 2.14 -11.49 -15.96
N MET A 40 1.01 -12.18 -16.07
CA MET A 40 0.38 -12.47 -17.36
C MET A 40 -0.06 -11.20 -18.10
N ALA A 41 -0.33 -10.09 -17.40
CA ALA A 41 -0.66 -8.81 -18.02
C ALA A 41 0.49 -8.26 -18.89
N PHE A 42 1.73 -8.64 -18.60
CA PHE A 42 2.91 -8.27 -19.40
C PHE A 42 3.26 -9.30 -20.48
N ASN A 43 2.69 -10.50 -20.40
CA ASN A 43 2.93 -11.58 -21.35
C ASN A 43 2.09 -11.50 -22.63
N GLY A 44 1.08 -10.64 -22.67
CA GLY A 44 0.30 -10.36 -23.87
C GLY A 44 -1.15 -10.01 -23.58
N THR A 45 -1.72 -9.27 -24.50
CA THR A 45 -3.13 -8.86 -24.50
C THR A 45 -3.71 -9.02 -25.91
N ALA A 46 -5.00 -8.75 -26.07
CA ALA A 46 -5.64 -8.83 -27.38
C ALA A 46 -5.01 -7.91 -28.44
N ARG A 47 -4.57 -6.70 -28.04
CA ARG A 47 -3.95 -5.72 -28.96
C ARG A 47 -2.43 -5.79 -29.00
N PHE A 48 -1.79 -6.23 -27.92
CA PHE A 48 -0.34 -6.27 -27.76
C PHE A 48 0.10 -7.71 -27.52
N LYS A 49 0.86 -8.27 -28.45
CA LYS A 49 1.44 -9.60 -28.30
C LYS A 49 2.53 -9.61 -27.25
N LYS A 50 3.00 -10.81 -26.89
CA LYS A 50 4.10 -11.01 -25.94
C LYS A 50 5.23 -10.03 -26.18
N GLN A 51 5.71 -9.40 -25.12
CA GLN A 51 6.83 -8.43 -25.12
C GLN A 51 6.55 -7.11 -25.86
N GLU A 52 5.46 -6.98 -26.65
CA GLU A 52 5.20 -5.73 -27.38
C GLU A 52 4.98 -4.53 -26.44
N ILE A 53 4.34 -4.74 -25.28
CA ILE A 53 4.15 -3.68 -24.30
C ILE A 53 5.51 -3.22 -23.76
N ILE A 54 6.36 -4.16 -23.35
CA ILE A 54 7.69 -3.87 -22.79
C ILE A 54 8.56 -3.18 -23.85
N ASN A 55 8.66 -3.77 -25.05
CA ASN A 55 9.44 -3.20 -26.16
C ASN A 55 8.96 -1.80 -26.54
N PHE A 56 7.63 -1.59 -26.58
CA PHE A 56 7.04 -0.28 -26.86
C PHE A 56 7.44 0.75 -25.80
N MET A 57 7.36 0.38 -24.53
CA MET A 57 7.71 1.25 -23.42
C MET A 57 9.22 1.58 -23.43
N GLU A 58 10.08 0.60 -23.65
CA GLU A 58 11.52 0.80 -23.74
C GLU A 58 11.92 1.71 -24.93
N LEU A 59 11.35 1.47 -26.12
CA LEU A 59 11.57 2.32 -27.30
C LEU A 59 11.07 3.75 -27.10
N ALA A 60 10.07 3.94 -26.26
CA ALA A 60 9.57 5.26 -25.86
C ALA A 60 10.42 5.92 -24.75
N GLY A 61 11.50 5.27 -24.30
CA GLY A 61 12.37 5.76 -23.22
C GLY A 61 11.79 5.54 -21.81
N MET A 62 10.95 4.53 -21.66
CA MET A 62 10.24 4.20 -20.43
C MET A 62 10.59 2.77 -19.98
N PRO A 63 11.76 2.54 -19.37
CA PRO A 63 12.21 1.20 -19.00
C PRO A 63 11.32 0.57 -17.93
N PHE A 64 11.25 -0.77 -17.98
CA PHE A 64 10.59 -1.59 -16.98
C PHE A 64 11.15 -1.32 -15.56
N GLY A 65 10.31 -1.42 -14.55
CA GLY A 65 10.63 -1.16 -13.15
C GLY A 65 10.45 0.30 -12.74
N SER A 66 10.96 1.26 -13.50
CA SER A 66 10.85 2.69 -13.14
C SER A 66 9.63 3.41 -13.73
N HIS A 67 9.17 3.00 -14.92
CA HIS A 67 8.07 3.64 -15.66
C HIS A 67 6.94 2.68 -16.02
N LEU A 68 7.20 1.40 -16.01
CA LEU A 68 6.26 0.31 -16.22
C LEU A 68 6.43 -0.65 -15.05
N ASN A 69 5.42 -0.79 -14.22
CA ASN A 69 5.45 -1.64 -13.03
C ASN A 69 4.04 -2.06 -12.64
N ALA A 70 3.94 -3.05 -11.75
CA ALA A 70 2.72 -3.42 -11.06
C ALA A 70 3.05 -3.95 -9.67
N TYR A 71 2.05 -4.13 -8.84
CA TYR A 71 2.16 -4.87 -7.60
C TYR A 71 0.84 -5.55 -7.26
N THR A 72 0.93 -6.70 -6.63
CA THR A 72 -0.19 -7.42 -6.02
C THR A 72 -0.01 -7.46 -4.51
N SER A 73 -1.05 -7.05 -3.79
CA SER A 73 -1.15 -7.13 -2.33
C SER A 73 -2.24 -8.12 -1.93
N PHE A 74 -2.54 -8.20 -0.63
CA PHE A 74 -3.67 -9.01 -0.16
C PHE A 74 -5.01 -8.57 -0.75
N ASP A 75 -5.23 -7.26 -0.86
CA ASP A 75 -6.55 -6.69 -1.14
C ASP A 75 -6.66 -6.06 -2.54
N GLU A 76 -5.55 -5.79 -3.24
CA GLU A 76 -5.54 -5.10 -4.52
C GLU A 76 -4.39 -5.52 -5.43
N THR A 77 -4.58 -5.26 -6.72
CA THR A 77 -3.54 -5.28 -7.75
C THR A 77 -3.53 -3.93 -8.45
N VAL A 78 -2.36 -3.32 -8.61
CA VAL A 78 -2.22 -1.99 -9.23
C VAL A 78 -1.19 -2.03 -10.35
N TYR A 79 -1.62 -1.67 -11.54
CA TYR A 79 -0.76 -1.51 -12.72
C TYR A 79 -0.41 -0.04 -12.90
N MET A 80 0.84 0.23 -13.22
CA MET A 80 1.42 1.58 -13.24
C MET A 80 2.17 1.85 -14.53
N LEU A 81 1.79 2.92 -15.22
CA LEU A 81 2.50 3.44 -16.38
C LEU A 81 2.87 4.89 -16.15
N THR A 82 4.11 5.27 -16.46
CA THR A 82 4.53 6.67 -16.58
C THR A 82 4.83 6.93 -18.04
N VAL A 83 3.98 7.70 -18.72
CA VAL A 83 4.07 7.93 -20.17
C VAL A 83 4.43 9.38 -20.52
N PRO A 84 5.23 9.63 -21.56
CA PRO A 84 5.43 10.96 -22.10
C PRO A 84 4.12 11.53 -22.68
N THR A 85 3.90 12.83 -22.52
CA THR A 85 2.74 13.54 -23.05
C THR A 85 3.06 14.46 -24.22
N ASP A 86 4.34 14.56 -24.60
CA ASP A 86 4.81 15.32 -25.77
C ASP A 86 4.53 14.63 -27.10
N ARG A 87 4.11 13.37 -27.08
CA ARG A 87 3.70 12.56 -28.23
C ARG A 87 2.34 11.93 -27.98
N ASP A 88 1.35 12.39 -28.71
CA ASP A 88 -0.04 11.98 -28.58
C ASP A 88 -0.26 10.47 -28.65
N SER A 89 0.45 9.81 -29.55
CA SER A 89 0.35 8.36 -29.75
C SER A 89 0.81 7.54 -28.54
N LEU A 90 1.70 8.06 -27.69
CA LEU A 90 2.16 7.37 -26.51
C LEU A 90 1.10 7.38 -25.39
N LEU A 91 0.45 8.53 -25.20
CA LEU A 91 -0.64 8.67 -24.24
C LEU A 91 -1.83 7.79 -24.64
N GLU A 92 -2.23 7.79 -25.92
CA GLU A 92 -3.28 6.94 -26.44
C GLU A 92 -2.99 5.45 -26.23
N LYS A 93 -1.77 5.00 -26.56
CA LYS A 93 -1.35 3.62 -26.30
C LYS A 93 -1.33 3.28 -24.83
N GLY A 94 -0.95 4.20 -23.94
CA GLY A 94 -1.02 4.00 -22.49
C GLY A 94 -2.44 3.64 -22.04
N PHE A 95 -3.46 4.36 -22.52
CA PHE A 95 -4.87 4.02 -22.21
C PHE A 95 -5.34 2.71 -22.85
N GLN A 96 -4.86 2.39 -24.04
CA GLN A 96 -5.14 1.09 -24.68
C GLN A 96 -4.56 -0.07 -23.86
N ILE A 97 -3.33 0.08 -23.33
CA ILE A 97 -2.69 -0.91 -22.47
C ILE A 97 -3.49 -1.10 -21.17
N LEU A 98 -3.88 0.01 -20.50
CA LEU A 98 -4.70 -0.09 -19.28
C LEU A 98 -6.05 -0.78 -19.54
N ALA A 99 -6.69 -0.48 -20.67
CA ALA A 99 -7.96 -1.12 -21.03
C ALA A 99 -7.81 -2.61 -21.35
N ASP A 100 -6.71 -2.99 -21.97
CA ASP A 100 -6.39 -4.39 -22.22
C ASP A 100 -6.10 -5.14 -20.91
N TRP A 101 -5.36 -4.56 -19.99
CA TRP A 101 -5.16 -5.15 -18.67
C TRP A 101 -6.48 -5.32 -17.91
N ALA A 102 -7.42 -4.38 -18.06
CA ALA A 102 -8.71 -4.46 -17.41
C ALA A 102 -9.58 -5.63 -17.89
N SER A 103 -9.46 -6.03 -19.18
CA SER A 103 -10.44 -6.97 -19.75
C SER A 103 -9.95 -7.87 -20.89
N GLN A 104 -8.69 -7.75 -21.30
CA GLN A 104 -8.19 -8.36 -22.54
C GLN A 104 -6.81 -9.02 -22.36
N ILE A 105 -6.44 -9.44 -21.14
CA ILE A 105 -5.20 -10.21 -20.91
C ILE A 105 -5.32 -11.55 -21.65
N SER A 106 -4.32 -11.88 -22.45
CA SER A 106 -4.24 -13.17 -23.14
C SER A 106 -3.71 -14.22 -22.18
N LEU A 107 -4.54 -15.15 -21.75
CA LEU A 107 -4.17 -16.24 -20.86
C LEU A 107 -3.93 -17.50 -21.68
N GLU A 108 -2.93 -17.45 -22.57
CA GLU A 108 -2.52 -18.56 -23.43
C GLU A 108 -1.84 -19.65 -22.63
N ASP A 109 -2.25 -20.91 -22.79
CA ASP A 109 -1.75 -22.04 -22.00
C ASP A 109 -0.22 -22.16 -22.06
N GLU A 110 0.37 -21.97 -23.24
CA GLU A 110 1.82 -22.04 -23.43
C GLU A 110 2.57 -20.93 -22.66
N GLU A 111 2.00 -19.72 -22.59
CA GLU A 111 2.61 -18.62 -21.85
C GLU A 111 2.42 -18.78 -20.34
N ILE A 112 1.29 -19.32 -19.89
CA ILE A 112 1.08 -19.70 -18.48
C ILE A 112 2.15 -20.69 -18.04
N ASP A 113 2.41 -21.75 -18.83
CA ASP A 113 3.41 -22.76 -18.47
C ASP A 113 4.84 -22.18 -18.41
N LYS A 114 5.17 -21.24 -19.27
CA LYS A 114 6.47 -20.54 -19.21
C LYS A 114 6.56 -19.68 -17.94
N GLU A 115 5.48 -18.99 -17.59
CA GLU A 115 5.46 -18.08 -16.45
C GLU A 115 5.55 -18.79 -15.09
N ARG A 116 5.08 -20.06 -14.99
CA ARG A 116 5.29 -20.88 -13.77
C ARG A 116 6.76 -20.93 -13.34
N GLY A 117 7.67 -21.04 -14.33
CA GLY A 117 9.11 -21.02 -14.07
C GLY A 117 9.61 -19.70 -13.52
N VAL A 118 9.08 -18.58 -14.02
CA VAL A 118 9.44 -17.22 -13.59
C VAL A 118 8.99 -16.98 -12.14
N ILE A 119 7.73 -17.26 -11.83
CA ILE A 119 7.19 -17.12 -10.47
C ILE A 119 7.93 -18.02 -9.47
N ARG A 120 8.25 -19.26 -9.87
CA ARG A 120 9.03 -20.18 -9.02
C ARG A 120 10.43 -19.61 -8.70
N GLU A 121 11.08 -19.01 -9.69
CA GLU A 121 12.39 -18.41 -9.49
C GLU A 121 12.29 -17.15 -8.62
N GLU A 122 11.28 -16.31 -8.80
CA GLU A 122 11.01 -15.17 -7.93
C GLU A 122 10.77 -15.62 -6.48
N TRP A 123 9.91 -16.63 -6.29
CA TRP A 123 9.69 -17.22 -4.97
C TRP A 123 11.01 -17.72 -4.34
N ARG A 124 11.85 -18.40 -5.12
CA ARG A 124 13.14 -18.89 -4.65
C ARG A 124 14.08 -17.74 -4.24
N LEU A 125 14.18 -16.71 -5.06
CA LEU A 125 15.04 -15.54 -4.80
C LEU A 125 14.49 -14.67 -3.66
N GLY A 126 13.17 -14.58 -3.53
CA GLY A 126 12.51 -13.81 -2.47
C GLY A 126 12.63 -14.43 -1.08
N ARG A 127 13.05 -15.71 -0.93
CA ARG A 127 13.13 -16.41 0.35
C ARG A 127 14.37 -16.08 1.17
N GLY A 128 14.72 -14.81 1.32
CA GLY A 128 15.69 -14.35 2.32
C GLY A 128 15.18 -14.54 3.75
N ALA A 129 16.08 -14.32 4.74
CA ALA A 129 15.76 -14.49 6.17
C ALA A 129 14.52 -13.70 6.62
N GLU A 130 14.40 -12.46 6.16
CA GLU A 130 13.24 -11.61 6.51
C GLU A 130 11.92 -12.19 6.04
N MET A 131 11.85 -12.71 4.81
CA MET A 131 10.63 -13.33 4.28
C MET A 131 10.27 -14.62 5.03
N ARG A 132 11.27 -15.46 5.35
CA ARG A 132 11.05 -16.70 6.11
C ARG A 132 10.50 -16.43 7.52
N ILE A 133 10.92 -15.33 8.13
CA ILE A 133 10.39 -14.87 9.42
C ILE A 133 8.99 -14.30 9.24
N GLN A 134 8.79 -13.40 8.29
CA GLN A 134 7.50 -12.77 8.04
C GLN A 134 6.39 -13.79 7.75
N GLU A 135 6.67 -14.85 6.98
CA GLU A 135 5.72 -15.94 6.75
C GLU A 135 5.21 -16.58 8.04
N LYS A 136 6.09 -16.74 9.03
CA LYS A 136 5.73 -17.30 10.34
C LYS A 136 5.02 -16.28 11.22
N GLU A 137 5.45 -15.03 11.19
CA GLU A 137 4.83 -13.94 11.94
C GLU A 137 3.40 -13.67 11.45
N PHE A 138 3.12 -13.75 10.15
CA PHE A 138 1.79 -13.57 9.61
C PHE A 138 0.78 -14.60 10.12
N GLN A 139 1.23 -15.83 10.46
CA GLN A 139 0.36 -16.83 11.11
C GLN A 139 -0.11 -16.35 12.49
N VAL A 140 0.69 -15.54 13.18
CA VAL A 140 0.36 -14.98 14.49
C VAL A 140 -0.38 -13.65 14.34
N ILE A 141 0.12 -12.76 13.49
CA ILE A 141 -0.47 -11.44 13.26
C ILE A 141 -1.89 -11.58 12.71
N PHE A 142 -2.10 -12.46 11.73
CA PHE A 142 -3.38 -12.70 11.08
C PHE A 142 -4.10 -13.96 11.58
N TRP A 143 -3.79 -14.40 12.79
CA TRP A 143 -4.36 -15.62 13.36
C TRP A 143 -5.89 -15.68 13.19
N GLY A 144 -6.37 -16.83 12.69
CA GLY A 144 -7.79 -17.06 12.45
C GLY A 144 -8.40 -16.28 11.27
N SER A 145 -7.57 -15.69 10.40
CA SER A 145 -7.99 -14.95 9.22
C SER A 145 -7.41 -15.55 7.93
N LEU A 146 -8.10 -15.35 6.81
CA LEU A 146 -7.60 -15.72 5.49
C LEU A 146 -6.27 -15.02 5.15
N TYR A 147 -6.02 -13.83 5.67
CA TYR A 147 -4.74 -13.12 5.46
C TYR A 147 -3.52 -13.93 5.91
N ALA A 148 -3.64 -14.82 6.91
CA ALA A 148 -2.57 -15.69 7.33
C ALA A 148 -2.16 -16.70 6.24
N GLU A 149 -3.06 -17.03 5.33
CA GLU A 149 -2.90 -18.10 4.35
C GLU A 149 -2.76 -17.61 2.90
N ARG A 150 -3.07 -16.35 2.65
CA ARG A 150 -3.17 -15.77 1.28
C ARG A 150 -2.03 -14.82 0.98
N HIS A 151 -0.77 -15.29 1.20
CA HIS A 151 0.40 -14.51 0.78
C HIS A 151 0.37 -14.29 -0.75
N PRO A 152 0.61 -13.06 -1.24
CA PRO A 152 0.53 -12.77 -2.68
C PRO A 152 1.41 -13.66 -3.56
N ILE A 153 2.63 -14.01 -3.10
CA ILE A 153 3.52 -14.91 -3.83
C ILE A 153 2.96 -16.33 -3.97
N GLY A 154 1.97 -16.70 -3.16
CA GLY A 154 1.25 -17.96 -3.23
C GLY A 154 2.00 -19.19 -2.76
N GLN A 155 1.51 -20.32 -3.20
CA GLN A 155 2.08 -21.65 -2.91
C GLN A 155 2.63 -22.29 -4.16
N ILE A 156 3.89 -22.70 -4.13
CA ILE A 156 4.54 -23.33 -5.29
C ILE A 156 3.82 -24.60 -5.75
N ALA A 157 3.28 -25.40 -4.85
CA ALA A 157 2.49 -26.59 -5.21
C ALA A 157 1.26 -26.23 -6.06
N VAL A 158 0.60 -25.10 -5.77
CA VAL A 158 -0.51 -24.59 -6.57
C VAL A 158 0.00 -24.02 -7.89
N ILE A 159 1.02 -23.15 -7.85
CA ILE A 159 1.62 -22.54 -9.04
C ILE A 159 2.07 -23.58 -10.07
N ASP A 160 2.62 -24.70 -9.62
CA ASP A 160 3.09 -25.77 -10.50
C ASP A 160 1.96 -26.58 -11.15
N THR A 161 0.78 -26.63 -10.52
CA THR A 161 -0.24 -27.62 -10.87
C THR A 161 -1.63 -27.07 -11.17
N PHE A 162 -1.89 -25.77 -10.95
CA PHE A 162 -3.22 -25.22 -11.22
C PHE A 162 -3.63 -25.43 -12.70
N HIS A 163 -4.92 -25.66 -12.91
CA HIS A 163 -5.48 -25.76 -14.26
C HIS A 163 -5.65 -24.38 -14.88
N TYR A 164 -5.38 -24.22 -16.18
CA TYR A 164 -5.46 -22.92 -16.87
C TYR A 164 -6.79 -22.19 -16.64
N ASP A 165 -7.90 -22.93 -16.62
CA ASP A 165 -9.23 -22.37 -16.39
C ASP A 165 -9.41 -21.83 -14.97
N THR A 166 -8.62 -22.29 -13.99
CA THR A 166 -8.60 -21.74 -12.63
C THR A 166 -8.09 -20.30 -12.64
N LEU A 167 -7.04 -20.01 -13.43
CA LEU A 167 -6.54 -18.64 -13.61
C LEU A 167 -7.54 -17.78 -14.39
N ARG A 168 -8.13 -18.33 -15.47
CA ARG A 168 -9.16 -17.63 -16.25
C ARG A 168 -10.38 -17.31 -15.41
N LYS A 169 -10.78 -18.22 -14.51
CA LYS A 169 -11.86 -18.00 -13.55
C LYS A 169 -11.54 -16.84 -12.61
N PHE A 170 -10.34 -16.79 -12.03
CA PHE A 170 -9.93 -15.69 -11.16
C PHE A 170 -9.99 -14.33 -11.89
N TYR A 171 -9.50 -14.28 -13.13
CA TYR A 171 -9.58 -13.09 -13.98
C TYR A 171 -11.03 -12.68 -14.25
N HIS A 172 -11.88 -13.60 -14.66
CA HIS A 172 -13.30 -13.37 -14.94
C HIS A 172 -14.06 -12.85 -13.69
N ASP A 173 -13.82 -13.44 -12.53
CA ASP A 173 -14.54 -13.14 -11.31
C ASP A 173 -14.16 -11.76 -10.73
N TRP A 174 -12.90 -11.37 -10.87
CA TRP A 174 -12.36 -10.23 -10.11
C TRP A 174 -11.92 -9.04 -10.96
N TYR A 175 -11.60 -9.23 -12.26
CA TYR A 175 -11.24 -8.12 -13.14
C TYR A 175 -12.47 -7.57 -13.85
N ARG A 176 -13.21 -6.75 -13.13
CA ARG A 176 -14.49 -6.19 -13.56
C ARG A 176 -14.64 -4.72 -13.20
N PRO A 177 -15.36 -3.91 -13.99
CA PRO A 177 -15.41 -2.45 -13.87
C PRO A 177 -15.87 -1.92 -12.51
N ASP A 178 -16.77 -2.64 -11.80
CA ASP A 178 -17.23 -2.25 -10.47
C ASP A 178 -16.16 -2.40 -9.37
N LEU A 179 -15.08 -3.12 -9.65
CA LEU A 179 -13.92 -3.27 -8.78
C LEU A 179 -12.69 -2.52 -9.29
N MET A 180 -12.82 -1.64 -10.29
CA MET A 180 -11.69 -0.99 -10.92
C MET A 180 -11.78 0.53 -10.89
N ALA A 181 -10.61 1.17 -10.86
CA ALA A 181 -10.47 2.59 -11.13
C ALA A 181 -9.34 2.86 -12.12
N VAL A 182 -9.58 3.81 -13.02
CA VAL A 182 -8.56 4.39 -13.89
C VAL A 182 -8.16 5.74 -13.33
N ILE A 183 -6.85 5.93 -13.12
CA ILE A 183 -6.30 7.17 -12.57
C ILE A 183 -5.31 7.73 -13.57
N ALA A 184 -5.46 9.03 -13.89
CA ALA A 184 -4.56 9.77 -14.74
C ALA A 184 -4.19 11.09 -14.06
N VAL A 185 -2.91 11.28 -13.79
CA VAL A 185 -2.37 12.52 -13.22
C VAL A 185 -1.15 12.95 -14.03
N GLY A 186 -1.12 14.16 -14.53
CA GLY A 186 0.05 14.60 -15.30
C GLY A 186 -0.13 15.89 -16.07
N ASP A 187 0.88 16.18 -16.86
CA ASP A 187 0.95 17.35 -17.75
C ASP A 187 0.24 17.04 -19.08
N PHE A 188 -1.08 17.22 -19.09
CA PHE A 188 -1.95 16.92 -20.23
C PHE A 188 -3.24 17.76 -20.19
N ASP A 189 -3.98 17.78 -21.30
CA ASP A 189 -5.33 18.33 -21.36
C ASP A 189 -6.35 17.33 -20.77
N GLU A 190 -7.11 17.76 -19.75
CA GLU A 190 -8.08 16.90 -19.03
C GLU A 190 -9.21 16.39 -19.92
N ASN A 191 -9.71 17.22 -20.85
CA ASN A 191 -10.80 16.81 -21.74
C ASN A 191 -10.34 15.72 -22.70
N ARG A 192 -9.10 15.83 -23.18
CA ARG A 192 -8.50 14.80 -24.01
C ARG A 192 -8.38 13.48 -23.27
N VAL A 193 -7.83 13.51 -22.05
CA VAL A 193 -7.68 12.31 -21.22
C VAL A 193 -9.05 11.71 -20.90
N LYS A 194 -10.05 12.52 -20.58
CA LYS A 194 -11.42 12.06 -20.38
C LYS A 194 -11.96 11.31 -21.60
N ASN A 195 -11.78 11.87 -22.79
CA ASN A 195 -12.20 11.21 -24.02
C ASN A 195 -11.47 9.87 -24.24
N LEU A 196 -10.17 9.79 -23.96
CA LEU A 196 -9.41 8.54 -24.05
C LEU A 196 -9.92 7.47 -23.07
N ILE A 197 -10.27 7.85 -21.85
CA ILE A 197 -10.87 6.93 -20.88
C ILE A 197 -12.24 6.46 -21.41
N GLU A 198 -13.10 7.36 -21.81
CA GLU A 198 -14.43 7.02 -22.34
C GLU A 198 -14.34 6.09 -23.55
N GLN A 199 -13.47 6.38 -24.50
CA GLN A 199 -13.30 5.55 -25.71
C GLN A 199 -12.81 4.13 -25.40
N ASN A 200 -11.93 3.96 -24.42
CA ASN A 200 -11.31 2.67 -24.13
C ASN A 200 -12.07 1.83 -23.10
N PHE A 201 -12.85 2.42 -22.20
CA PHE A 201 -13.46 1.74 -21.07
C PHE A 201 -15.00 1.68 -21.07
N ILE A 202 -15.69 2.52 -21.85
CA ILE A 202 -17.17 2.62 -21.81
C ILE A 202 -17.88 1.31 -22.18
N GLY A 203 -17.21 0.45 -22.93
CA GLY A 203 -17.76 -0.85 -23.36
C GLY A 203 -17.65 -1.97 -22.32
N LEU A 204 -16.91 -1.75 -21.24
CA LEU A 204 -16.68 -2.77 -20.22
C LEU A 204 -17.93 -2.97 -19.37
N LYS A 205 -18.24 -4.23 -19.07
CA LYS A 205 -19.40 -4.62 -18.25
C LYS A 205 -18.97 -5.66 -17.23
N SER A 206 -19.46 -5.55 -16.01
CA SER A 206 -19.32 -6.62 -15.02
C SER A 206 -20.15 -7.84 -15.45
N PRO A 207 -19.62 -9.07 -15.28
CA PRO A 207 -20.40 -10.29 -15.49
C PRO A 207 -21.65 -10.29 -14.63
N ALA A 208 -22.76 -10.82 -15.17
CA ALA A 208 -24.05 -10.83 -14.46
C ALA A 208 -24.07 -11.78 -13.25
N ASP A 209 -23.22 -12.78 -13.26
CA ASP A 209 -23.02 -13.80 -12.23
C ASP A 209 -21.77 -13.54 -11.35
N ALA A 210 -21.21 -12.33 -11.43
CA ALA A 210 -20.02 -11.97 -10.68
C ALA A 210 -20.25 -12.08 -9.15
N PRO A 211 -19.36 -12.75 -8.41
CA PRO A 211 -19.48 -12.90 -6.98
C PRO A 211 -19.33 -11.56 -6.26
N PRO A 212 -20.01 -11.37 -5.11
CA PRO A 212 -19.75 -10.18 -4.28
C PRO A 212 -18.30 -10.21 -3.78
N ARG A 213 -17.64 -9.03 -3.75
CA ARG A 213 -16.31 -8.93 -3.17
C ARG A 213 -16.38 -8.98 -1.65
N PRO A 214 -15.88 -10.03 -0.99
CA PRO A 214 -15.83 -10.10 0.47
C PRO A 214 -14.71 -9.23 1.02
N ILE A 215 -14.85 -8.83 2.29
CA ILE A 215 -13.77 -8.26 3.10
C ILE A 215 -13.54 -9.21 4.27
N PRO A 216 -12.58 -10.12 4.20
CA PRO A 216 -12.35 -11.08 5.26
C PRO A 216 -11.96 -10.37 6.56
N PRO A 217 -12.54 -10.77 7.71
CA PRO A 217 -12.19 -10.19 8.99
C PRO A 217 -10.84 -10.70 9.49
N VAL A 218 -10.15 -9.88 10.28
CA VAL A 218 -9.09 -10.33 11.18
C VAL A 218 -9.70 -10.39 12.58
N PRO A 219 -9.84 -11.58 13.20
CA PRO A 219 -10.45 -11.73 14.50
C PRO A 219 -9.69 -10.97 15.61
N ASP A 220 -10.45 -10.47 16.58
CA ASP A 220 -9.89 -10.01 17.84
C ASP A 220 -9.58 -11.22 18.75
N HIS A 221 -8.66 -11.04 19.68
CA HIS A 221 -8.29 -12.05 20.68
C HIS A 221 -8.04 -11.37 22.03
N THR A 222 -8.33 -12.09 23.11
CA THR A 222 -8.15 -11.60 24.49
C THR A 222 -6.77 -11.91 25.04
N GLU A 223 -6.16 -12.99 24.56
CA GLU A 223 -4.84 -13.42 24.99
C GLU A 223 -3.74 -12.78 24.13
N THR A 224 -2.62 -12.45 24.74
CA THR A 224 -1.44 -11.99 24.01
C THR A 224 -0.85 -13.15 23.21
N LEU A 225 -0.71 -12.96 21.93
CA LEU A 225 -0.05 -13.90 21.03
C LEU A 225 1.44 -13.56 20.93
N PHE A 226 2.28 -14.56 20.81
CA PHE A 226 3.72 -14.40 20.72
C PHE A 226 4.25 -15.04 19.44
N SER A 227 5.18 -14.32 18.78
CA SER A 227 6.00 -14.85 17.70
C SER A 227 7.46 -14.65 18.07
N ILE A 228 8.20 -15.74 18.23
CA ILE A 228 9.64 -15.72 18.51
C ILE A 228 10.31 -16.49 17.38
N GLN A 229 10.98 -15.76 16.51
CA GLN A 229 11.59 -16.33 15.32
C GLN A 229 13.08 -16.04 15.30
N THR A 230 13.86 -17.00 14.82
CA THR A 230 15.29 -16.85 14.58
C THR A 230 15.64 -17.35 13.19
N ASP A 231 16.63 -16.71 12.58
CA ASP A 231 17.18 -17.14 11.31
C ASP A 231 18.69 -16.81 11.28
N PRO A 232 19.56 -17.75 10.88
CA PRO A 232 21.01 -17.56 10.93
C PRO A 232 21.53 -16.49 9.95
N GLU A 233 20.74 -16.10 8.98
CA GLU A 233 21.10 -15.07 7.99
C GLU A 233 20.61 -13.66 8.38
N LEU A 234 19.84 -13.54 9.48
CA LEU A 234 19.46 -12.22 9.97
C LEU A 234 20.65 -11.47 10.54
N THR A 235 20.77 -10.21 10.13
CA THR A 235 21.84 -9.30 10.57
C THR A 235 21.41 -8.32 11.66
N ARG A 236 20.14 -8.37 12.07
CA ARG A 236 19.58 -7.49 13.09
C ARG A 236 18.61 -8.23 14.01
N ASN A 237 18.54 -7.80 15.25
CA ASN A 237 17.54 -8.24 16.20
C ASN A 237 16.49 -7.14 16.35
N GLN A 238 15.22 -7.53 16.41
CA GLN A 238 14.09 -6.63 16.52
C GLN A 238 13.05 -7.18 17.48
N VAL A 239 12.35 -6.30 18.16
CA VAL A 239 11.20 -6.63 18.99
C VAL A 239 10.08 -5.65 18.70
N ASP A 240 8.87 -6.18 18.51
CA ASP A 240 7.68 -5.39 18.16
C ASP A 240 6.51 -5.75 19.08
N LEU A 241 5.73 -4.73 19.40
CA LEU A 241 4.39 -4.88 19.99
C LEU A 241 3.37 -4.34 18.97
N LEU A 242 2.43 -5.21 18.58
CA LEU A 242 1.35 -4.86 17.65
C LEU A 242 0.00 -5.00 18.35
N ILE A 243 -0.80 -3.95 18.34
CA ILE A 243 -2.15 -3.92 18.88
C ILE A 243 -3.12 -3.78 17.72
N LYS A 244 -3.96 -4.78 17.51
CA LYS A 244 -5.02 -4.74 16.50
C LYS A 244 -6.11 -3.77 16.94
N LEU A 245 -6.55 -2.91 16.03
CA LEU A 245 -7.57 -1.91 16.27
C LEU A 245 -8.74 -2.08 15.29
N PRO A 246 -9.96 -1.73 15.69
CA PRO A 246 -11.05 -1.62 14.74
C PRO A 246 -10.68 -0.66 13.61
N ARG A 247 -11.22 -0.93 12.42
CA ARG A 247 -11.04 -0.05 11.25
C ARG A 247 -11.58 1.35 11.55
N THR A 248 -10.75 2.36 11.39
CA THR A 248 -11.14 3.77 11.55
C THR A 248 -11.49 4.35 10.18
N GLU A 249 -12.70 4.83 10.01
CA GLU A 249 -13.13 5.54 8.80
C GLU A 249 -13.01 7.06 9.03
N GLN A 250 -12.47 7.76 8.06
CA GLN A 250 -12.40 9.22 8.06
C GLN A 250 -13.51 9.78 7.16
N LYS A 251 -14.67 10.08 7.75
CA LYS A 251 -15.82 10.60 7.01
C LYS A 251 -16.13 12.07 7.30
N TYR A 252 -15.71 12.57 8.45
CA TYR A 252 -16.07 13.88 8.94
C TYR A 252 -14.82 14.68 9.35
N ILE A 253 -14.95 15.98 9.42
CA ILE A 253 -13.88 16.88 9.87
C ILE A 253 -13.37 16.52 11.28
N ARG A 254 -14.26 16.04 12.15
CA ARG A 254 -13.87 15.57 13.49
C ARG A 254 -12.88 14.38 13.43
N ASP A 255 -13.05 13.50 12.44
CA ASP A 255 -12.19 12.32 12.27
C ASP A 255 -10.81 12.76 11.76
N TYR A 256 -10.77 13.76 10.87
CA TYR A 256 -9.53 14.40 10.45
C TYR A 256 -8.83 15.12 11.62
N ARG A 257 -9.58 15.87 12.46
CA ARG A 257 -9.03 16.48 13.68
C ARG A 257 -8.47 15.40 14.63
N GLN A 258 -9.16 14.26 14.76
CA GLN A 258 -8.67 13.16 15.58
C GLN A 258 -7.34 12.59 15.04
N SER A 259 -7.17 12.47 13.72
CA SER A 259 -5.90 12.04 13.14
C SER A 259 -4.75 13.04 13.44
N ILE A 260 -5.03 14.33 13.52
CA ILE A 260 -4.03 15.32 13.97
C ILE A 260 -3.62 15.06 15.43
N VAL A 261 -4.57 14.78 16.33
CA VAL A 261 -4.28 14.42 17.74
C VAL A 261 -3.39 13.18 17.81
N GLU A 262 -3.74 12.13 17.06
CA GLU A 262 -2.98 10.89 16.99
C GLU A 262 -1.57 11.09 16.42
N ASN A 263 -1.41 11.96 15.42
CA ASN A 263 -0.12 12.32 14.87
C ASN A 263 0.75 13.09 15.87
N LEU A 264 0.16 13.99 16.65
CA LEU A 264 0.88 14.69 17.73
C LEU A 264 1.31 13.69 18.83
N TYR A 265 0.43 12.77 19.22
CA TYR A 265 0.76 11.70 20.16
C TYR A 265 1.98 10.90 19.68
N ASN A 266 1.91 10.34 18.46
CA ASN A 266 3.00 9.56 17.90
C ASN A 266 4.30 10.36 17.75
N SER A 267 4.21 11.64 17.37
CA SER A 267 5.37 12.51 17.26
C SER A 267 6.07 12.70 18.61
N MET A 268 5.31 12.94 19.68
CA MET A 268 5.88 13.11 21.03
C MET A 268 6.46 11.81 21.58
N LEU A 269 5.80 10.68 21.38
CA LEU A 269 6.33 9.38 21.80
C LEU A 269 7.60 9.02 21.03
N ASN A 270 7.63 9.23 19.73
CA ASN A 270 8.81 8.98 18.91
C ASN A 270 9.98 9.89 19.28
N GLU A 271 9.73 11.13 19.68
CA GLU A 271 10.76 12.04 20.20
C GLU A 271 11.38 11.51 21.50
N ARG A 272 10.57 10.96 22.43
CA ARG A 272 11.08 10.31 23.65
C ARG A 272 11.88 9.04 23.35
N LEU A 273 11.41 8.20 22.40
CA LEU A 273 12.14 7.03 21.97
C LEU A 273 13.49 7.40 21.33
N GLU A 274 13.52 8.46 20.52
CA GLU A 274 14.76 8.98 19.94
C GLU A 274 15.72 9.52 21.03
N GLU A 275 15.22 10.19 22.08
CA GLU A 275 16.04 10.65 23.20
C GLU A 275 16.75 9.47 23.89
N LEU A 276 16.10 8.32 24.03
CA LEU A 276 16.70 7.12 24.64
C LEU A 276 17.88 6.58 23.79
N THR A 277 17.88 6.75 22.48
CA THR A 277 19.01 6.33 21.62
C THR A 277 20.27 7.18 21.86
N LYS A 278 20.15 8.35 22.47
CA LYS A 278 21.23 9.32 22.70
C LYS A 278 21.86 9.19 24.09
N THR A 279 21.41 8.24 24.90
CA THR A 279 21.98 7.97 26.23
C THR A 279 23.34 7.27 26.10
N ALA A 280 24.12 7.27 27.18
CA ALA A 280 25.46 6.62 27.18
C ALA A 280 25.37 5.11 26.90
N GLU A 281 24.33 4.45 27.42
CA GLU A 281 24.02 3.03 27.19
C GLU A 281 22.59 2.94 26.63
N PRO A 282 22.42 3.12 25.30
CA PRO A 282 21.08 3.10 24.72
C PRO A 282 20.51 1.67 24.72
N PRO A 283 19.22 1.51 25.14
CA PRO A 283 18.58 0.20 25.22
C PRO A 283 18.27 -0.40 23.84
N PHE A 284 18.30 0.42 22.80
CA PHE A 284 18.05 0.00 21.42
C PHE A 284 18.81 0.94 20.44
N LEU A 285 19.01 0.47 19.22
CA LEU A 285 19.65 1.24 18.14
C LEU A 285 18.69 2.24 17.51
N GLY A 286 17.41 1.95 17.56
CA GLY A 286 16.32 2.80 17.09
C GLY A 286 14.99 2.19 17.49
N ALA A 287 14.00 3.03 17.75
CA ALA A 287 12.64 2.60 18.04
C ALA A 287 11.64 3.60 17.44
N ALA A 288 10.47 3.12 17.05
CA ALA A 288 9.41 3.94 16.53
C ALA A 288 8.03 3.38 16.86
N SER A 289 7.05 4.26 16.98
CA SER A 289 5.63 3.94 17.10
C SER A 289 4.84 4.53 15.94
N GLN A 290 3.79 3.83 15.53
CA GLN A 290 2.86 4.31 14.51
C GLN A 290 1.49 3.68 14.67
N LYS A 291 0.45 4.42 14.23
CA LYS A 291 -0.88 3.89 13.94
C LYS A 291 -1.07 3.84 12.42
N GLY A 292 -1.59 2.74 11.92
CA GLY A 292 -1.80 2.60 10.48
C GLY A 292 -2.77 1.46 10.14
N ARG A 293 -2.91 1.25 8.84
CA ARG A 293 -3.67 0.13 8.29
C ARG A 293 -2.86 -1.15 8.44
N LEU A 294 -3.49 -2.20 8.97
CA LEU A 294 -2.92 -3.55 8.95
C LEU A 294 -3.32 -4.26 7.66
N VAL A 295 -4.63 -4.36 7.42
CA VAL A 295 -5.25 -4.84 6.17
C VAL A 295 -6.59 -4.14 5.98
N ARG A 296 -7.32 -4.42 4.90
CA ARG A 296 -8.57 -3.74 4.56
C ARG A 296 -9.61 -3.70 5.71
N SER A 297 -9.68 -4.75 6.49
CA SER A 297 -10.65 -4.90 7.58
C SER A 297 -10.13 -4.46 8.96
N LYS A 298 -8.84 -4.12 9.11
CA LYS A 298 -8.23 -3.91 10.42
C LYS A 298 -7.15 -2.82 10.40
N ASP A 299 -7.18 -1.94 11.38
CA ASP A 299 -6.07 -1.04 11.68
C ASP A 299 -5.16 -1.66 12.76
N CYS A 300 -4.00 -1.10 12.98
CA CYS A 300 -3.11 -1.47 14.07
C CYS A 300 -2.39 -0.24 14.64
N TYR A 301 -2.00 -0.38 15.89
CA TYR A 301 -0.94 0.41 16.50
C TYR A 301 0.27 -0.47 16.70
N SER A 302 1.41 -0.05 16.24
CA SER A 302 2.68 -0.77 16.40
C SER A 302 3.73 0.11 17.07
N ILE A 303 4.55 -0.51 17.90
CA ILE A 303 5.76 0.07 18.43
C ILE A 303 6.83 -1.01 18.43
N GLY A 304 8.01 -0.68 17.91
CA GLY A 304 9.10 -1.64 17.79
C GLY A 304 10.46 -1.00 17.98
N ALA A 305 11.45 -1.84 18.25
CA ALA A 305 12.84 -1.43 18.34
C ALA A 305 13.78 -2.42 17.68
N VAL A 306 14.79 -1.87 17.00
CA VAL A 306 15.99 -2.59 16.59
C VAL A 306 16.98 -2.56 17.74
N VAL A 307 17.46 -3.74 18.17
CA VAL A 307 18.28 -3.90 19.37
C VAL A 307 19.66 -4.49 19.03
N LYS A 308 20.58 -4.37 19.97
CA LYS A 308 21.89 -5.02 19.91
C LYS A 308 21.74 -6.55 20.10
N ASP A 309 22.81 -7.27 19.86
CA ASP A 309 22.89 -8.68 20.24
C ASP A 309 22.60 -8.85 21.73
N ASN A 310 21.73 -9.81 22.06
CA ASN A 310 21.20 -10.08 23.41
C ASN A 310 20.41 -8.90 24.04
N GLY A 311 20.02 -7.89 23.28
CA GLY A 311 19.34 -6.69 23.79
C GLY A 311 17.80 -6.73 23.71
N ILE A 312 17.19 -7.87 23.38
CA ILE A 312 15.71 -7.97 23.18
C ILE A 312 14.96 -7.61 24.47
N GLU A 313 15.35 -8.20 25.61
CA GLU A 313 14.67 -7.92 26.89
C GLU A 313 14.85 -6.47 27.33
N GLU A 314 16.06 -5.92 27.17
CA GLU A 314 16.37 -4.53 27.51
C GLU A 314 15.56 -3.56 26.65
N GLY A 315 15.60 -3.75 25.32
CA GLY A 315 14.87 -2.91 24.38
C GLY A 315 13.36 -2.98 24.57
N PHE A 316 12.81 -4.19 24.76
CA PHE A 316 11.39 -4.37 25.02
C PHE A 316 10.95 -3.76 26.35
N THR A 317 11.75 -3.94 27.41
CA THR A 317 11.50 -3.32 28.70
C THR A 317 11.51 -1.80 28.61
N ALA A 318 12.43 -1.21 27.84
CA ALA A 318 12.50 0.24 27.63
C ALA A 318 11.25 0.76 26.91
N ILE A 319 10.78 0.08 25.85
CA ILE A 319 9.54 0.43 25.15
C ILE A 319 8.34 0.38 26.10
N LEU A 320 8.17 -0.74 26.83
CA LEU A 320 7.04 -0.90 27.75
C LEU A 320 7.09 0.11 28.89
N THR A 321 8.29 0.45 29.37
CA THR A 321 8.48 1.48 30.40
C THR A 321 8.04 2.83 29.89
N GLU A 322 8.39 3.22 28.66
CA GLU A 322 8.00 4.50 28.11
C GLU A 322 6.49 4.56 27.84
N LEU A 323 5.90 3.50 27.31
CA LEU A 323 4.44 3.39 27.18
C LEU A 323 3.73 3.52 28.52
N LYS A 324 4.26 2.87 29.57
CA LYS A 324 3.73 2.97 30.93
C LYS A 324 3.87 4.40 31.48
N ARG A 325 5.02 5.07 31.24
CA ARG A 325 5.22 6.45 31.63
C ARG A 325 4.19 7.38 30.97
N VAL A 326 3.96 7.21 29.67
CA VAL A 326 2.93 7.99 28.95
C VAL A 326 1.55 7.72 29.55
N ARG A 327 1.20 6.46 29.81
CA ARG A 327 -0.10 6.10 30.40
C ARG A 327 -0.31 6.68 31.80
N GLU A 328 0.73 6.69 32.65
CA GLU A 328 0.62 7.12 34.06
C GLU A 328 0.77 8.63 34.25
N PHE A 329 1.64 9.27 33.46
CA PHE A 329 2.02 10.66 33.65
C PHE A 329 1.68 11.56 32.45
N GLY A 330 1.37 10.97 31.30
CA GLY A 330 1.12 11.69 30.05
C GLY A 330 2.37 12.34 29.46
N PHE A 331 2.12 13.20 28.51
CA PHE A 331 3.09 14.15 27.96
C PHE A 331 3.01 15.48 28.73
N THR A 332 4.03 16.31 28.55
CA THR A 332 4.10 17.65 29.17
C THR A 332 3.65 18.74 28.18
N GLU A 333 3.29 19.90 28.71
CA GLU A 333 2.97 21.09 27.88
C GLU A 333 4.11 21.49 26.96
N THR A 334 5.37 21.29 27.39
CA THR A 334 6.55 21.61 26.57
C THR A 334 6.67 20.67 25.37
N GLU A 335 6.44 19.38 25.54
CA GLU A 335 6.44 18.39 24.46
C GLU A 335 5.32 18.70 23.46
N LEU A 336 4.10 18.94 23.94
CA LEU A 336 2.98 19.29 23.09
C LEU A 336 3.25 20.59 22.30
N LYS A 337 3.82 21.60 22.94
CA LYS A 337 4.19 22.85 22.26
C LYS A 337 5.22 22.63 21.14
N ARG A 338 6.24 21.80 21.37
CA ARG A 338 7.23 21.43 20.35
C ARG A 338 6.58 20.70 19.19
N ALA A 339 5.80 19.65 19.49
CA ALA A 339 5.11 18.85 18.49
C ALA A 339 4.17 19.70 17.62
N LYS A 340 3.36 20.58 18.23
CA LYS A 340 2.51 21.55 17.52
C LYS A 340 3.31 22.46 16.59
N SER A 341 4.42 23.03 17.09
CA SER A 341 5.26 23.91 16.29
C SER A 341 5.88 23.19 15.10
N THR A 342 6.28 21.93 15.28
CA THR A 342 6.83 21.10 14.20
C THR A 342 5.74 20.73 13.20
N ALA A 343 4.55 20.31 13.65
CA ALA A 343 3.43 19.97 12.79
C ALA A 343 2.99 21.15 11.91
N LEU A 344 2.90 22.36 12.49
CA LEU A 344 2.54 23.57 11.74
C LEU A 344 3.61 23.96 10.72
N ARG A 345 4.89 23.90 11.09
CA ARG A 345 5.99 24.19 10.13
C ARG A 345 6.02 23.21 8.98
N ASN A 346 5.87 21.93 9.26
CA ASN A 346 5.86 20.88 8.22
C ASN A 346 4.68 21.10 7.25
N MET A 347 3.49 21.35 7.77
CA MET A 347 2.31 21.61 6.96
C MET A 347 2.45 22.92 6.15
N GLU A 348 3.00 23.97 6.73
CA GLU A 348 3.30 25.21 6.01
C GLU A 348 4.30 24.99 4.88
N GLN A 349 5.34 24.17 5.10
CA GLN A 349 6.31 23.83 4.08
C GLN A 349 5.64 23.05 2.93
N ILE A 350 4.83 22.02 3.24
CA ILE A 350 4.09 21.24 2.24
C ILE A 350 3.19 22.17 1.42
N TYR A 351 2.45 23.08 2.10
CA TYR A 351 1.59 24.05 1.43
C TYR A 351 2.37 25.00 0.50
N ARG A 352 3.52 25.52 0.93
CA ARG A 352 4.38 26.37 0.10
C ARG A 352 4.96 25.66 -1.10
N GLU A 353 5.20 24.36 -0.99
CA GLU A 353 5.79 23.53 -2.03
C GLU A 353 4.75 22.77 -2.86
N ARG A 354 3.45 23.03 -2.66
CA ARG A 354 2.37 22.30 -3.33
C ARG A 354 2.46 22.25 -4.86
N ASP A 355 2.98 23.33 -5.46
CA ASP A 355 3.17 23.40 -6.92
C ASP A 355 4.36 22.56 -7.42
N LYS A 356 5.13 21.96 -6.50
CA LYS A 356 6.24 21.04 -6.80
C LYS A 356 5.88 19.58 -6.56
N ILE A 357 4.67 19.29 -6.11
CA ILE A 357 4.24 17.92 -5.81
C ILE A 357 4.21 17.11 -7.11
N TYR A 358 4.86 15.95 -7.10
CA TYR A 358 4.89 15.05 -8.25
C TYR A 358 3.55 14.37 -8.49
N SER A 359 3.20 14.16 -9.75
CA SER A 359 1.97 13.48 -10.19
C SER A 359 1.76 12.12 -9.53
N ARG A 360 2.83 11.36 -9.27
CA ARG A 360 2.76 10.07 -8.57
C ARG A 360 2.18 10.17 -7.15
N SER A 361 2.39 11.29 -6.45
CA SER A 361 1.85 11.49 -5.10
C SER A 361 0.34 11.62 -5.12
N PHE A 362 -0.20 12.38 -6.07
CA PHE A 362 -1.65 12.48 -6.29
C PHE A 362 -2.25 11.17 -6.78
N ALA A 363 -1.55 10.44 -7.67
CA ALA A 363 -1.99 9.12 -8.10
C ALA A 363 -2.10 8.14 -6.91
N SER A 364 -1.14 8.17 -5.97
CA SER A 364 -1.18 7.36 -4.75
C SER A 364 -2.32 7.76 -3.80
N GLU A 365 -2.63 9.05 -3.69
CA GLU A 365 -3.78 9.55 -2.93
C GLU A 365 -5.10 9.03 -3.51
N TYR A 366 -5.25 9.06 -4.84
CA TYR A 366 -6.45 8.55 -5.52
C TYR A 366 -6.59 7.03 -5.42
N ILE A 367 -5.48 6.28 -5.41
CA ILE A 367 -5.51 4.84 -5.11
C ILE A 367 -6.11 4.60 -3.72
N ARG A 368 -5.63 5.32 -2.69
CA ARG A 368 -6.15 5.17 -1.33
C ARG A 368 -7.61 5.62 -1.20
N ASN A 369 -7.98 6.69 -1.89
CA ASN A 369 -9.39 7.11 -1.94
C ASN A 369 -10.28 6.02 -2.54
N PHE A 370 -9.90 5.44 -3.67
CA PHE A 370 -10.68 4.39 -4.32
C PHE A 370 -10.77 3.12 -3.47
N LEU A 371 -9.65 2.67 -2.92
CA LEU A 371 -9.58 1.40 -2.20
C LEU A 371 -10.14 1.50 -0.77
N ASP A 372 -9.95 2.64 -0.12
CA ASP A 372 -10.13 2.80 1.33
C ASP A 372 -11.12 3.89 1.72
N ASN A 373 -11.68 4.60 0.74
CA ASN A 373 -12.50 5.79 0.97
C ASN A 373 -11.77 6.90 1.78
N GLU A 374 -10.43 6.95 1.68
CA GLU A 374 -9.66 8.04 2.28
C GLU A 374 -10.10 9.37 1.65
N PRO A 375 -10.48 10.39 2.45
CA PRO A 375 -10.91 11.66 1.88
C PRO A 375 -9.78 12.40 1.18
N ILE A 376 -10.12 13.19 0.16
CA ILE A 376 -9.20 14.03 -0.60
C ILE A 376 -9.55 15.51 -0.34
N PRO A 377 -9.18 16.08 0.81
CA PRO A 377 -9.51 17.48 1.12
C PRO A 377 -8.71 18.47 0.27
N GLY A 378 -7.54 18.08 -0.18
CA GLY A 378 -6.57 18.94 -0.84
C GLY A 378 -5.76 19.79 0.14
N ILE A 379 -4.53 20.12 -0.27
CA ILE A 379 -3.53 20.74 0.62
C ILE A 379 -3.97 22.10 1.17
N GLU A 380 -4.76 22.87 0.42
CA GLU A 380 -5.30 24.15 0.85
C GLU A 380 -6.19 24.00 2.09
N LEU A 381 -7.11 23.03 2.04
CA LEU A 381 -8.02 22.76 3.16
C LEU A 381 -7.30 22.09 4.33
N GLU A 382 -6.36 21.18 4.06
CA GLU A 382 -5.53 20.57 5.09
C GLU A 382 -4.71 21.61 5.85
N TYR A 383 -4.12 22.56 5.13
CA TYR A 383 -3.37 23.66 5.76
C TYR A 383 -4.28 24.53 6.65
N GLU A 384 -5.50 24.85 6.19
CA GLU A 384 -6.49 25.57 7.02
C GLU A 384 -6.89 24.75 8.25
N PHE A 385 -7.07 23.44 8.12
CA PHE A 385 -7.36 22.57 9.26
C PHE A 385 -6.22 22.55 10.27
N TYR A 386 -4.97 22.44 9.83
CA TYR A 386 -3.82 22.49 10.73
C TYR A 386 -3.71 23.82 11.45
N LYS A 387 -3.85 24.94 10.76
CA LYS A 387 -3.86 26.28 11.36
C LYS A 387 -4.94 26.46 12.42
N LYS A 388 -6.10 25.88 12.18
CA LYS A 388 -7.24 25.96 13.09
C LYS A 388 -7.10 25.00 14.26
N TYR A 389 -6.91 23.73 14.00
CA TYR A 389 -7.05 22.70 15.02
C TYR A 389 -5.79 22.46 15.84
N VAL A 390 -4.60 22.55 15.27
CA VAL A 390 -3.36 22.30 16.03
C VAL A 390 -3.23 23.23 17.25
N PRO A 391 -3.47 24.55 17.15
CA PRO A 391 -3.45 25.41 18.33
C PRO A 391 -4.50 25.06 19.40
N GLU A 392 -5.68 24.58 18.99
CA GLU A 392 -6.79 24.28 19.88
C GLU A 392 -6.62 22.98 20.66
N ILE A 393 -5.84 22.00 20.15
CA ILE A 393 -5.63 20.70 20.81
C ILE A 393 -4.96 20.95 22.18
N ALA A 394 -5.60 20.49 23.25
CA ALA A 394 -5.09 20.63 24.60
C ALA A 394 -4.41 19.34 25.09
N LEU A 395 -3.53 19.46 26.08
CA LEU A 395 -2.77 18.35 26.64
C LEU A 395 -3.67 17.16 27.10
N PRO A 396 -4.84 17.37 27.74
CA PRO A 396 -5.71 16.26 28.09
C PRO A 396 -6.22 15.44 26.90
N GLU A 397 -6.32 16.03 25.69
CA GLU A 397 -6.79 15.30 24.50
C GLU A 397 -5.75 14.33 23.94
N VAL A 398 -4.47 14.57 24.19
CA VAL A 398 -3.37 13.69 23.75
C VAL A 398 -2.93 12.72 24.83
N ASN A 399 -3.41 12.88 26.07
CA ASN A 399 -3.07 12.06 27.24
C ASN A 399 -4.21 11.08 27.63
N VAL A 400 -5.14 10.79 26.72
CA VAL A 400 -6.27 9.87 26.96
C VAL A 400 -5.87 8.43 26.77
#